data_d213a9b8552cebfba1c5992c5e7ade43
#
_entry.id   d213a9b8552cebfba1c5992c5e7ade43
#
_cell.length_a   1.000
_cell.length_b   1.000
_cell.length_c   1.000
_cell.angle_alpha   90.00
_cell.angle_beta   90.00
_cell.angle_gamma   90.00
#
_symmetry.space_group_name_H-M   'P 1'
#
loop_
_entity.id
_entity.type
_entity.pdbx_description
1 polymer ?
#
loop_
_entity_poly.entity_id
_entity_poly.type
_entity_poly.pdbx_seq_one_letter_code
_entity_poly.pdbx_strand_id
1 'polypeptide(L)'
;MADEAEAMDVEVQEEETDSKKGKDKFGKRFEIKKWNAVAMWSWAICTDTCAICRNNLYEPSIEYQANPTGDADHPGLSIAWGNCGHVFHLDCIQRWLKTRSACPLCNKEWEFAKIEKILPGGSMAVE
;
A
#
# COMPACT_ATOMS: atom_id res chain seq x y z
N MET A 1 19.93 28.00 7.19
CA MET A 1 20.66 26.85 7.68
C MET A 1 20.34 25.71 6.74
N ALA A 2 21.31 25.36 5.89
CA ALA A 2 21.15 24.27 4.94
C ALA A 2 21.31 22.95 5.70
N ASP A 3 20.26 22.13 5.79
CA ASP A 3 20.36 20.77 6.24
C ASP A 3 21.06 19.96 5.13
N GLU A 4 22.32 19.70 5.34
CA GLU A 4 23.08 18.76 4.53
C GLU A 4 22.57 17.36 4.89
N ALA A 5 21.76 16.79 3.99
CA ALA A 5 21.46 15.38 4.03
C ALA A 5 22.75 14.62 3.71
N GLU A 6 23.43 14.13 4.72
CA GLU A 6 24.55 13.20 4.54
C GLU A 6 24.01 11.92 3.90
N ALA A 7 24.36 11.70 2.65
CA ALA A 7 24.19 10.43 2.00
C ALA A 7 25.04 9.40 2.77
N MET A 8 24.39 8.48 3.48
CA MET A 8 25.09 7.33 4.05
C MET A 8 25.54 6.44 2.90
N ASP A 9 26.82 6.56 2.56
CA ASP A 9 27.51 5.55 1.79
C ASP A 9 27.53 4.25 2.59
N VAL A 10 26.63 3.36 2.23
CA VAL A 10 26.69 1.99 2.72
C VAL A 10 27.78 1.30 1.93
N GLU A 11 28.98 1.32 2.46
CA GLU A 11 30.04 0.42 2.00
C GLU A 11 29.55 -1.02 2.22
N VAL A 12 29.12 -1.65 1.15
CA VAL A 12 28.92 -3.09 1.12
C VAL A 12 30.31 -3.71 1.22
N GLN A 13 30.70 -4.07 2.43
CA GLN A 13 31.85 -4.94 2.61
C GLN A 13 31.48 -6.29 1.99
N GLU A 14 32.08 -6.59 0.86
CA GLU A 14 32.06 -7.93 0.31
C GLU A 14 32.75 -8.84 1.34
N GLU A 15 32.00 -9.47 2.20
CA GLU A 15 32.48 -10.63 2.92
C GLU A 15 32.72 -11.71 1.89
N GLU A 16 33.99 -11.84 1.52
CA GLU A 16 34.47 -13.05 0.88
C GLU A 16 34.20 -14.23 1.83
N THR A 17 33.03 -14.80 1.72
CA THR A 17 32.81 -16.12 2.29
C THR A 17 33.66 -17.09 1.47
N ASP A 18 34.81 -17.44 2.04
CA ASP A 18 35.62 -18.54 1.59
C ASP A 18 34.79 -19.84 1.66
N SER A 19 34.00 -20.04 0.62
CA SER A 19 33.23 -21.26 0.44
C SER A 19 34.25 -22.36 0.12
N LYS A 20 34.52 -23.17 1.13
CA LYS A 20 35.29 -24.41 1.03
C LYS A 20 34.91 -25.12 -0.26
N LYS A 21 35.92 -25.14 -1.15
CA LYS A 21 35.94 -25.82 -2.42
C LYS A 21 35.58 -27.30 -2.25
N GLY A 22 34.30 -27.59 -2.26
CA GLY A 22 33.82 -28.93 -2.48
C GLY A 22 34.32 -29.35 -3.86
N LYS A 23 35.11 -30.38 -3.92
CA LYS A 23 35.53 -30.97 -5.19
C LYS A 23 34.30 -31.56 -5.84
N ASP A 24 33.63 -30.77 -6.66
CA ASP A 24 32.53 -31.23 -7.50
C ASP A 24 33.16 -32.19 -8.54
N LYS A 25 32.81 -33.43 -8.43
CA LYS A 25 33.24 -34.55 -9.27
C LYS A 25 32.81 -34.38 -10.74
N PHE A 26 31.95 -33.42 -10.99
CA PHE A 26 31.44 -33.07 -12.30
C PHE A 26 31.81 -31.61 -12.59
N GLY A 27 32.63 -31.39 -13.60
CA GLY A 27 33.03 -30.06 -14.05
C GLY A 27 31.81 -29.14 -14.25
N LYS A 28 31.99 -27.85 -14.05
CA LYS A 28 30.95 -26.85 -14.23
C LYS A 28 30.29 -26.99 -15.59
N ARG A 29 29.01 -27.39 -15.62
CA ARG A 29 28.23 -27.52 -16.86
C ARG A 29 27.85 -26.17 -17.46
N PHE A 30 27.84 -25.16 -16.61
CA PHE A 30 27.41 -23.81 -17.00
C PHE A 30 28.45 -22.80 -16.50
N GLU A 31 28.77 -21.86 -17.34
CA GLU A 31 29.50 -20.66 -16.98
C GLU A 31 28.64 -19.45 -17.23
N ILE A 32 28.26 -18.77 -16.15
CA ILE A 32 27.43 -17.56 -16.26
C ILE A 32 28.34 -16.40 -16.62
N LYS A 33 28.19 -15.87 -17.83
CA LYS A 33 28.97 -14.72 -18.32
C LYS A 33 28.36 -13.40 -17.89
N LYS A 34 27.03 -13.33 -17.90
CA LYS A 34 26.25 -12.15 -17.54
C LYS A 34 24.84 -12.54 -17.15
N TRP A 35 24.30 -11.91 -16.16
CA TRP A 35 22.89 -12.04 -15.87
C TRP A 35 22.27 -10.66 -15.61
N ASN A 36 21.03 -10.49 -16.02
CA ASN A 36 20.24 -9.31 -15.77
C ASN A 36 18.99 -9.74 -15.02
N ALA A 37 18.67 -9.03 -13.98
CA ALA A 37 17.47 -9.29 -13.20
C ALA A 37 16.60 -8.04 -13.14
N VAL A 38 15.30 -8.24 -13.24
CA VAL A 38 14.29 -7.23 -12.96
C VAL A 38 13.44 -7.74 -11.81
N ALA A 39 13.30 -6.96 -10.78
CA ALA A 39 12.51 -7.32 -9.63
C ALA A 39 11.36 -6.33 -9.43
N MET A 40 10.19 -6.84 -9.12
CA MET A 40 9.08 -6.07 -8.60
C MET A 40 8.85 -6.47 -7.16
N TRP A 41 8.60 -5.50 -6.33
CA TRP A 41 8.27 -5.75 -4.93
C TRP A 41 7.08 -4.89 -4.50
N SER A 42 6.33 -5.41 -3.59
CA SER A 42 5.22 -4.70 -2.95
C SER A 42 5.20 -5.04 -1.47
N TRP A 43 4.62 -4.17 -0.69
CA TRP A 43 4.41 -4.49 0.72
C TRP A 43 3.45 -5.68 0.84
N ALA A 44 3.75 -6.60 1.73
CA ALA A 44 2.88 -7.75 2.01
C ALA A 44 1.59 -7.37 2.74
N ILE A 45 1.47 -6.12 3.15
CA ILE A 45 0.27 -5.60 3.81
C ILE A 45 -0.80 -5.38 2.74
N CYS A 46 -1.84 -6.20 2.78
CA CYS A 46 -3.04 -5.97 1.99
C CYS A 46 -3.72 -4.68 2.47
N THR A 47 -3.88 -3.72 1.56
CA THR A 47 -4.59 -2.48 1.82
C THR A 47 -6.10 -2.63 1.59
N ASP A 48 -6.64 -3.80 1.85
CA ASP A 48 -8.06 -4.11 1.63
C ASP A 48 -8.95 -3.65 2.78
N THR A 49 -8.35 -3.08 3.82
CA THR A 49 -9.05 -2.60 5.00
C THR A 49 -8.91 -1.10 5.19
N CYS A 50 -9.99 -0.46 5.61
CA CYS A 50 -9.96 0.94 6.02
C CYS A 50 -9.21 1.08 7.35
N ALA A 51 -8.16 1.89 7.39
CA ALA A 51 -7.37 2.08 8.60
C ALA A 51 -8.11 2.83 9.73
N ILE A 52 -9.22 3.50 9.41
CA ILE A 52 -10.02 4.26 10.38
C ILE A 52 -11.00 3.36 11.11
N CYS A 53 -11.84 2.62 10.38
CA CYS A 53 -12.83 1.72 10.98
C CYS A 53 -12.37 0.26 11.06
N ARG A 54 -11.29 -0.10 10.38
CA ARG A 54 -10.72 -1.45 10.29
C ARG A 54 -11.60 -2.49 9.61
N ASN A 55 -12.70 -2.07 9.00
CA ASN A 55 -13.51 -2.94 8.18
C ASN A 55 -12.94 -3.05 6.77
N ASN A 56 -13.32 -4.11 6.07
CA ASN A 56 -12.94 -4.31 4.69
C ASN A 56 -13.46 -3.16 3.83
N LEU A 57 -12.64 -2.68 2.90
CA LEU A 57 -13.02 -1.59 1.98
C LEU A 57 -14.16 -1.96 1.03
N TYR A 58 -14.35 -3.25 0.76
CA TYR A 58 -15.44 -3.74 -0.08
C TYR A 58 -16.76 -3.94 0.68
N GLU A 59 -16.73 -3.77 1.98
CA GLU A 59 -17.89 -3.79 2.85
C GLU A 59 -18.27 -2.36 3.25
N PRO A 60 -19.54 -2.12 3.58
CA PRO A 60 -19.95 -0.81 4.09
C PRO A 60 -19.16 -0.41 5.34
N SER A 61 -19.00 0.89 5.55
CA SER A 61 -18.34 1.39 6.75
C SER A 61 -19.06 0.93 8.02
N ILE A 62 -18.34 0.90 9.13
CA ILE A 62 -18.90 0.49 10.42
C ILE A 62 -20.07 1.37 10.83
N GLU A 63 -20.06 2.63 10.47
CA GLU A 63 -21.12 3.58 10.78
C GLU A 63 -22.41 3.27 10.01
N TYR A 64 -22.28 2.94 8.73
CA TYR A 64 -23.42 2.51 7.92
C TYR A 64 -23.98 1.16 8.39
N GLN A 65 -23.13 0.23 8.79
CA GLN A 65 -23.54 -1.06 9.34
C GLN A 65 -24.31 -0.91 10.66
N ALA A 66 -23.94 0.08 11.47
CA ALA A 66 -24.62 0.38 12.73
C ALA A 66 -26.00 1.04 12.50
N ASN A 67 -26.11 1.87 11.49
CA ASN A 67 -27.33 2.62 11.16
C ASN A 67 -27.59 2.60 9.65
N PRO A 68 -28.06 1.48 9.08
CA PRO A 68 -28.36 1.41 7.67
C PRO A 68 -29.55 2.30 7.32
N THR A 69 -29.30 3.37 6.56
CA THR A 69 -30.33 4.33 6.15
C THR A 69 -31.09 3.90 4.90
N GLY A 70 -30.61 2.87 4.21
CA GLY A 70 -31.19 2.42 2.93
C GLY A 70 -30.87 3.31 1.73
N ASP A 71 -30.18 4.41 1.94
CA ASP A 71 -29.76 5.30 0.85
C ASP A 71 -28.61 4.70 0.06
N ALA A 72 -28.82 4.50 -1.24
CA ALA A 72 -27.78 3.97 -2.14
C ALA A 72 -26.59 4.93 -2.33
N ASP A 73 -26.75 6.20 -1.99
CA ASP A 73 -25.73 7.24 -2.10
C ASP A 73 -25.05 7.58 -0.74
N HIS A 74 -25.28 6.76 0.28
CA HIS A 74 -24.67 7.00 1.58
C HIS A 74 -23.14 6.94 1.48
N PRO A 75 -22.40 7.89 2.06
CA PRO A 75 -20.95 7.90 1.99
C PRO A 75 -20.25 6.66 2.58
N GLY A 76 -20.94 5.93 3.47
CA GLY A 76 -20.48 4.64 3.98
C GLY A 76 -20.45 3.51 2.95
N LEU A 77 -21.09 3.69 1.80
CA LEU A 77 -21.08 2.77 0.65
C LEU A 77 -20.06 3.19 -0.44
N SER A 78 -19.19 4.11 -0.15
CA SER A 78 -18.18 4.60 -1.08
C SER A 78 -16.80 4.57 -0.46
N ILE A 79 -15.79 4.39 -1.30
CA ILE A 79 -14.38 4.48 -0.93
C ILE A 79 -13.76 5.71 -1.56
N ALA A 80 -12.83 6.32 -0.84
CA ALA A 80 -12.11 7.50 -1.29
C ALA A 80 -10.61 7.20 -1.38
N TRP A 81 -10.05 7.55 -2.52
CA TRP A 81 -8.62 7.47 -2.78
C TRP A 81 -8.01 8.85 -2.59
N GLY A 82 -6.91 8.90 -1.86
CA GLY A 82 -6.10 10.10 -1.74
C GLY A 82 -5.00 10.15 -2.80
N ASN A 83 -4.54 11.35 -3.13
CA ASN A 83 -3.37 11.54 -4.00
C ASN A 83 -2.09 10.90 -3.44
N CYS A 84 -2.06 10.65 -2.13
CA CYS A 84 -0.98 9.90 -1.47
C CYS A 84 -1.04 8.39 -1.70
N GLY A 85 -2.08 7.87 -2.37
CA GLY A 85 -2.28 6.45 -2.65
C GLY A 85 -3.00 5.67 -1.55
N HIS A 86 -3.38 6.29 -0.45
CA HIS A 86 -4.12 5.64 0.62
C HIS A 86 -5.63 5.67 0.37
N VAL A 87 -6.32 4.66 0.86
CA VAL A 87 -7.75 4.42 0.63
C VAL A 87 -8.49 4.28 1.95
N PHE A 88 -9.66 4.88 2.01
CA PHE A 88 -10.53 4.82 3.18
C PHE A 88 -11.99 4.81 2.73
N HIS A 89 -12.91 4.41 3.60
CA HIS A 89 -14.33 4.69 3.38
C HIS A 89 -14.58 6.20 3.34
N LEU A 90 -15.45 6.65 2.48
CA LEU A 90 -15.69 8.08 2.28
C LEU A 90 -16.17 8.77 3.56
N ASP A 91 -17.09 8.17 4.29
CA ASP A 91 -17.58 8.71 5.57
C ASP A 91 -16.50 8.73 6.65
N CYS A 92 -15.65 7.70 6.71
CA CYS A 92 -14.54 7.63 7.65
C CYS A 92 -13.55 8.77 7.44
N ILE A 93 -13.12 9.00 6.20
CA ILE A 93 -12.18 10.08 5.89
C ILE A 93 -12.83 11.46 6.05
N GLN A 94 -14.08 11.62 5.67
CA GLN A 94 -14.79 12.88 5.86
C GLN A 94 -14.89 13.26 7.34
N ARG A 95 -15.15 12.28 8.22
CA ARG A 95 -15.15 12.52 9.67
C ARG A 95 -13.77 12.88 10.19
N TRP A 96 -12.73 12.19 9.72
CA TRP A 96 -11.34 12.50 10.07
C TRP A 96 -10.94 13.91 9.65
N LEU A 97 -11.34 14.33 8.44
CA LEU A 97 -11.02 15.65 7.90
C LEU A 97 -11.69 16.82 8.64
N LYS A 98 -12.75 16.56 9.43
CA LYS A 98 -13.34 17.57 10.30
C LYS A 98 -12.38 18.02 11.43
N THR A 99 -11.48 17.17 11.81
CA THR A 99 -10.52 17.43 12.90
C THR A 99 -9.11 17.67 12.38
N ARG A 100 -8.73 17.01 11.29
CA ARG A 100 -7.39 17.10 10.70
C ARG A 100 -7.47 17.06 9.19
N SER A 101 -6.72 17.91 8.51
CA SER A 101 -6.65 17.98 7.05
C SER A 101 -5.60 17.04 6.42
N ALA A 102 -5.01 16.16 7.20
CA ALA A 102 -3.93 15.28 6.76
C ALA A 102 -4.36 13.82 6.69
N CYS A 103 -3.72 13.06 5.81
CA CYS A 103 -3.92 11.61 5.73
C CYS A 103 -3.52 10.93 7.04
N PRO A 104 -4.37 10.04 7.60
CA PRO A 104 -4.07 9.33 8.85
C PRO A 104 -2.83 8.45 8.80
N LEU A 105 -2.44 7.97 7.63
CA LEU A 105 -1.34 7.03 7.45
C LEU A 105 -0.01 7.71 7.15
N CYS A 106 0.01 8.73 6.31
CA CYS A 106 1.24 9.37 5.87
C CYS A 106 1.40 10.83 6.32
N ASN A 107 0.40 11.42 6.95
CA ASN A 107 0.35 12.84 7.40
C ASN A 107 0.54 13.88 6.28
N LYS A 108 0.48 13.49 5.02
CA LYS A 108 0.42 14.44 3.92
C LYS A 108 -0.94 15.10 3.89
N GLU A 109 -1.00 16.32 3.40
CA GLU A 109 -2.27 17.00 3.18
C GLU A 109 -3.19 16.13 2.33
N TRP A 110 -4.45 15.99 2.77
CA TRP A 110 -5.39 15.13 2.08
C TRP A 110 -6.00 15.82 0.87
N GLU A 111 -5.87 15.18 -0.26
CA GLU A 111 -6.55 15.56 -1.49
C GLU A 111 -7.23 14.33 -2.07
N PHE A 112 -8.49 14.47 -2.46
CA PHE A 112 -9.23 13.40 -3.09
C PHE A 112 -8.74 13.19 -4.53
N ALA A 113 -8.26 12.00 -4.82
CA ALA A 113 -7.91 11.60 -6.18
C ALA A 113 -9.11 10.98 -6.91
N LYS A 114 -9.85 10.09 -6.23
CA LYS A 114 -10.95 9.33 -6.81
C LYS A 114 -11.93 8.91 -5.72
N ILE A 115 -13.19 8.83 -6.08
CA ILE A 115 -14.25 8.27 -5.23
C ILE A 115 -14.96 7.18 -6.03
N GLU A 116 -15.11 5.99 -5.44
CA GLU A 116 -15.76 4.85 -6.04
C GLU A 116 -16.85 4.32 -5.12
N LYS A 117 -17.98 3.87 -5.69
CA LYS A 117 -19.01 3.18 -4.94
C LYS A 117 -18.66 1.72 -4.72
N ILE A 118 -18.95 1.22 -3.54
CA ILE A 118 -18.86 -0.21 -3.23
C ILE A 118 -20.06 -0.89 -3.90
N LEU A 119 -19.79 -1.72 -4.91
CA LEU A 119 -20.84 -2.51 -5.53
C LEU A 119 -21.10 -3.76 -4.68
N PRO A 120 -22.36 -4.03 -4.31
CA PRO A 120 -22.71 -5.29 -3.67
C PRO A 120 -22.50 -6.43 -4.68
N GLY A 121 -21.44 -7.22 -4.47
CA GLY A 121 -21.12 -8.36 -5.33
C GLY A 121 -19.67 -8.48 -5.82
N GLY A 122 -18.76 -7.68 -5.32
CA GLY A 122 -17.31 -7.91 -5.46
C GLY A 122 -16.74 -7.86 -6.89
N SER A 123 -17.43 -7.22 -7.84
CA SER A 123 -16.87 -6.99 -9.16
C SER A 123 -16.30 -5.58 -9.22
N MET A 124 -14.98 -5.47 -9.18
CA MET A 124 -14.32 -4.23 -9.53
C MET A 124 -14.61 -3.95 -11.01
N ALA A 125 -15.43 -2.94 -11.26
CA ALA A 125 -15.42 -2.33 -12.58
C ALA A 125 -14.11 -1.54 -12.69
N VAL A 126 -13.14 -2.11 -13.38
CA VAL A 126 -11.94 -1.39 -13.79
C VAL A 126 -12.31 -0.59 -15.03
N GLU A 127 -12.50 0.69 -14.85
CA GLU A 127 -12.45 1.63 -15.95
C GLU A 127 -11.07 2.29 -16.00
#